data_c947a3ac14fdd600a7cabe6c912edf9f
#
_entry.id   c947a3ac14fdd600a7cabe6c912edf9f
#
_cell.length_a   1.000
_cell.length_b   1.000
_cell.length_c   1.000
_cell.angle_alpha   90.00
_cell.angle_beta   90.00
_cell.angle_gamma   90.00
#
_symmetry.space_group_name_H-M   'P 1'
#
loop_
_entity.id
_entity.type
_entity.pdbx_description
1 polymer ?
#
loop_
_entity_poly.entity_id
_entity_poly.type
_entity_poly.pdbx_seq_one_letter_code
_entity_poly.pdbx_strand_id
1 'polypeptide(L)'
;MEMVLLTALGVGGATVIGAVIGFVFKGISHKFSDLVLAFAAGVMLAAAVLGLILPSLDYGGTYGLVITVAGIFAGAFCLNLIDRIVPHLHRLAGAEQEAHTGNDKLSKVLLFVTAIAIHNLPEGIAAGVSFGSGNNAEALLIAGGIALQNIPEGMVIIGPMLASGISPRRTFLIALGTGLIEVVGTLLGYFAVTIASAILPFALAFAGGTMLYVISDEMIPETHHGNESGATYALLVGFCVMLISDVLLG
;
A
#
# COMPACT_ATOMS: atom_id res chain seq x y z
N MET A 1 11.79 18.89 6.19
CA MET A 1 10.34 18.93 6.55
C MET A 1 9.46 19.26 5.35
N GLU A 2 9.73 20.33 4.62
CA GLU A 2 8.92 20.71 3.43
C GLU A 2 8.86 19.58 2.39
N MET A 3 9.99 18.98 2.05
CA MET A 3 10.05 17.84 1.12
C MET A 3 9.22 16.66 1.62
N VAL A 4 9.30 16.33 2.91
CA VAL A 4 8.51 15.22 3.50
C VAL A 4 7.01 15.49 3.41
N LEU A 5 6.58 16.73 3.66
CA LEU A 5 5.18 17.13 3.54
C LEU A 5 4.69 17.05 2.09
N LEU A 6 5.49 17.52 1.13
CA LEU A 6 5.17 17.43 -0.29
C LEU A 6 5.09 15.97 -0.74
N THR A 7 6.02 15.13 -0.28
CA THR A 7 6.01 13.70 -0.55
C THR A 7 4.79 13.01 0.05
N ALA A 8 4.45 13.29 1.31
CA ALA A 8 3.26 12.76 1.96
C ALA A 8 1.97 13.11 1.17
N LEU A 9 1.84 14.38 0.78
CA LEU A 9 0.73 14.83 -0.05
C LEU A 9 0.75 14.22 -1.45
N GLY A 10 1.93 13.96 -2.02
CA GLY A 10 2.10 13.30 -3.31
C GLY A 10 1.66 11.84 -3.28
N VAL A 11 2.09 11.10 -2.26
CA VAL A 11 1.74 9.68 -2.06
C VAL A 11 0.24 9.54 -1.82
N GLY A 12 -0.33 10.21 -0.82
CA GLY A 12 -1.77 10.15 -0.55
C GLY A 12 -2.63 10.80 -1.65
N GLY A 13 -2.10 11.81 -2.34
CA GLY A 13 -2.74 12.43 -3.50
C GLY A 13 -2.83 11.48 -4.71
N ALA A 14 -1.88 10.57 -4.88
CA ALA A 14 -1.89 9.57 -5.96
C ALA A 14 -3.10 8.64 -5.84
N THR A 15 -3.46 8.18 -4.65
CA THR A 15 -4.68 7.42 -4.37
C THR A 15 -5.93 8.20 -4.76
N VAL A 16 -5.98 9.50 -4.44
CA VAL A 16 -7.10 10.37 -4.83
C VAL A 16 -7.18 10.58 -6.34
N ILE A 17 -6.03 10.75 -7.01
CA ILE A 17 -5.96 10.82 -8.48
C ILE A 17 -6.48 9.52 -9.08
N GLY A 18 -6.07 8.37 -8.57
CA GLY A 18 -6.58 7.06 -8.97
C GLY A 18 -8.09 6.98 -8.84
N ALA A 19 -8.64 7.41 -7.71
CA ALA A 19 -10.08 7.47 -7.50
C ALA A 19 -10.80 8.33 -8.53
N VAL A 20 -10.28 9.52 -8.86
CA VAL A 20 -10.84 10.38 -9.92
C VAL A 20 -10.82 9.67 -11.27
N ILE A 21 -9.72 9.00 -11.62
CA ILE A 21 -9.61 8.20 -12.85
C ILE A 21 -10.68 7.10 -12.84
N GLY A 22 -10.85 6.38 -11.71
CA GLY A 22 -11.88 5.35 -11.54
C GLY A 22 -13.30 5.86 -11.75
N PHE A 23 -13.60 7.10 -11.34
CA PHE A 23 -14.90 7.75 -11.65
C PHE A 23 -15.10 8.07 -13.13
N VAL A 24 -14.04 8.45 -13.84
CA VAL A 24 -14.09 8.71 -15.28
C VAL A 24 -14.34 7.42 -16.07
N PHE A 25 -13.68 6.34 -15.67
CA PHE A 25 -13.73 5.05 -16.36
C PHE A 25 -14.68 4.04 -15.65
N LYS A 26 -15.89 4.46 -15.32
CA LYS A 26 -16.92 3.69 -14.55
C LYS A 26 -17.25 2.27 -15.04
N GLY A 27 -16.74 1.84 -16.18
CA GLY A 27 -16.99 0.54 -16.80
C GLY A 27 -15.70 -0.26 -17.03
N ILE A 28 -14.67 -0.08 -16.19
CA ILE A 28 -13.43 -0.86 -16.29
C ILE A 28 -13.76 -2.35 -16.16
N SER A 29 -13.32 -3.15 -17.14
CA SER A 29 -13.50 -4.59 -17.08
C SER A 29 -12.67 -5.19 -15.94
N HIS A 30 -13.17 -6.23 -15.29
CA HIS A 30 -12.42 -6.96 -14.25
C HIS A 30 -11.02 -7.34 -14.75
N LYS A 31 -10.91 -7.82 -15.97
CA LYS A 31 -9.63 -8.19 -16.59
C LYS A 31 -8.63 -7.01 -16.64
N PHE A 32 -9.08 -5.81 -16.95
CA PHE A 32 -8.20 -4.64 -16.97
C PHE A 32 -7.82 -4.22 -15.55
N SER A 33 -8.76 -4.30 -14.61
CA SER A 33 -8.51 -4.05 -13.18
C SER A 33 -7.44 -4.99 -12.63
N ASP A 34 -7.54 -6.30 -12.94
CA ASP A 34 -6.57 -7.31 -12.53
C ASP A 34 -5.16 -7.02 -13.08
N LEU A 35 -5.06 -6.61 -14.36
CA LEU A 35 -3.77 -6.24 -14.97
C LEU A 35 -3.14 -5.01 -14.30
N VAL A 36 -3.95 -4.02 -14.00
CA VAL A 36 -3.49 -2.76 -13.37
C VAL A 36 -3.07 -3.01 -11.92
N LEU A 37 -3.82 -3.82 -11.18
CA LEU A 37 -3.48 -4.21 -9.82
C LEU A 37 -2.24 -5.11 -9.78
N ALA A 38 -2.10 -6.04 -10.74
CA ALA A 38 -0.90 -6.87 -10.86
C ALA A 38 0.36 -6.03 -11.18
N PHE A 39 0.24 -5.01 -12.04
CA PHE A 39 1.32 -4.06 -12.30
C PHE A 39 1.72 -3.32 -11.00
N ALA A 40 0.73 -2.83 -10.23
CA ALA A 40 0.97 -2.18 -8.94
C ALA A 40 1.70 -3.12 -7.96
N ALA A 41 1.26 -4.38 -7.85
CA ALA A 41 1.93 -5.39 -7.03
C ALA A 41 3.41 -5.60 -7.43
N GLY A 42 3.71 -5.55 -8.72
CA GLY A 42 5.08 -5.63 -9.23
C GLY A 42 5.95 -4.44 -8.83
N VAL A 43 5.44 -3.22 -8.97
CA VAL A 43 6.11 -1.98 -8.52
C VAL A 43 6.37 -2.05 -7.01
N MET A 44 5.35 -2.42 -6.24
CA MET A 44 5.42 -2.54 -4.79
C MET A 44 6.44 -3.59 -4.34
N LEU A 45 6.50 -4.75 -5.04
CA LEU A 45 7.46 -5.81 -4.74
C LEU A 45 8.92 -5.33 -4.93
N ALA A 46 9.20 -4.63 -6.03
CA ALA A 46 10.52 -4.06 -6.27
C ALA A 46 10.86 -2.98 -5.24
N ALA A 47 9.94 -2.05 -4.94
CA ALA A 47 10.14 -1.01 -3.93
C ALA A 47 10.41 -1.61 -2.53
N ALA A 48 9.67 -2.63 -2.13
CA ALA A 48 9.86 -3.31 -0.84
C ALA A 48 11.25 -3.97 -0.73
N VAL A 49 11.67 -4.66 -1.80
CA VAL A 49 12.96 -5.38 -1.77
C VAL A 49 14.13 -4.41 -1.95
N LEU A 50 14.13 -3.60 -3.00
CA LEU A 50 15.25 -2.75 -3.37
C LEU A 50 15.36 -1.52 -2.47
N GLY A 51 14.23 -0.87 -2.18
CA GLY A 51 14.20 0.38 -1.46
C GLY A 51 14.11 0.26 0.07
N LEU A 52 13.70 -0.88 0.62
CA LEU A 52 13.51 -1.03 2.06
C LEU A 52 14.33 -2.19 2.64
N ILE A 53 14.20 -3.40 2.10
CA ILE A 53 14.82 -4.59 2.68
C ILE A 53 16.33 -4.59 2.48
N LEU A 54 16.82 -4.33 1.26
CA LEU A 54 18.26 -4.28 1.00
C LEU A 54 18.95 -3.14 1.76
N PRO A 55 18.44 -1.90 1.78
CA PRO A 55 19.01 -0.84 2.60
C PRO A 55 18.99 -1.16 4.10
N SER A 56 17.99 -1.87 4.60
CA SER A 56 17.98 -2.33 5.99
C SER A 56 19.20 -3.19 6.35
N LEU A 57 19.65 -4.06 5.43
CA LEU A 57 20.86 -4.86 5.62
C LEU A 57 22.10 -3.98 5.77
N ASP A 58 22.24 -2.98 4.91
CA ASP A 58 23.39 -2.08 4.87
C ASP A 58 23.45 -1.19 6.12
N TYR A 59 22.33 -0.58 6.50
CA TYR A 59 22.24 0.26 7.70
C TYR A 59 22.34 -0.53 9.02
N GLY A 60 22.03 -1.83 9.03
CA GLY A 60 22.11 -2.70 10.21
C GLY A 60 23.54 -3.12 10.58
N GLY A 61 24.55 -2.86 9.76
CA GLY A 61 25.96 -3.17 9.99
C GLY A 61 26.17 -4.66 10.33
N THR A 62 26.95 -4.94 11.36
CA THR A 62 27.29 -6.33 11.75
C THR A 62 26.07 -7.21 12.08
N TYR A 63 24.98 -6.60 12.55
CA TYR A 63 23.73 -7.29 12.90
C TYR A 63 22.64 -7.11 11.83
N GLY A 64 22.96 -6.52 10.68
CA GLY A 64 22.01 -6.18 9.63
C GLY A 64 21.11 -7.34 9.25
N LEU A 65 21.68 -8.54 9.00
CA LEU A 65 20.88 -9.71 8.63
C LEU A 65 19.83 -10.07 9.70
N VAL A 66 20.22 -10.08 10.99
CA VAL A 66 19.31 -10.46 12.08
C VAL A 66 18.22 -9.41 12.26
N ILE A 67 18.59 -8.12 12.21
CA ILE A 67 17.65 -7.00 12.32
C ILE A 67 16.66 -7.02 11.17
N THR A 68 17.14 -7.21 9.94
CA THR A 68 16.30 -7.25 8.74
C THR A 68 15.33 -8.42 8.78
N VAL A 69 15.80 -9.63 9.07
CA VAL A 69 14.92 -10.80 9.18
C VAL A 69 13.88 -10.60 10.28
N ALA A 70 14.29 -10.11 11.46
CA ALA A 70 13.36 -9.83 12.56
C ALA A 70 12.34 -8.75 12.17
N GLY A 71 12.77 -7.69 11.48
CA GLY A 71 11.90 -6.62 11.01
C GLY A 71 10.84 -7.12 10.02
N ILE A 72 11.25 -7.90 9.01
CA ILE A 72 10.33 -8.49 8.01
C ILE A 72 9.23 -9.30 8.70
N PHE A 73 9.60 -10.22 9.58
CA PHE A 73 8.61 -11.05 10.26
C PHE A 73 7.76 -10.25 11.25
N ALA A 74 8.32 -9.24 11.92
CA ALA A 74 7.56 -8.36 12.80
C ALA A 74 6.52 -7.55 12.01
N GLY A 75 6.89 -7.02 10.83
CA GLY A 75 5.98 -6.29 9.95
C GLY A 75 4.84 -7.17 9.44
N ALA A 76 5.17 -8.33 8.88
CA ALA A 76 4.20 -9.30 8.39
C ALA A 76 3.26 -9.77 9.52
N PHE A 77 3.79 -10.06 10.71
CA PHE A 77 2.99 -10.47 11.86
C PHE A 77 2.08 -9.33 12.36
N CYS A 78 2.59 -8.11 12.42
CA CYS A 78 1.81 -6.94 12.82
C CYS A 78 0.60 -6.74 11.90
N LEU A 79 0.81 -6.81 10.59
CA LEU A 79 -0.27 -6.66 9.63
C LEU A 79 -1.27 -7.82 9.72
N ASN A 80 -0.80 -9.07 9.77
CA ASN A 80 -1.67 -10.24 9.97
C ASN A 80 -2.53 -10.11 11.25
N LEU A 81 -1.97 -9.53 12.31
CA LEU A 81 -2.71 -9.30 13.56
C LEU A 81 -3.80 -8.23 13.37
N ILE A 82 -3.47 -7.14 12.67
CA ILE A 82 -4.42 -6.06 12.36
C ILE A 82 -5.57 -6.62 11.52
N ASP A 83 -5.29 -7.38 10.47
CA ASP A 83 -6.27 -7.99 9.60
C ASP A 83 -7.23 -8.93 10.34
N ARG A 84 -6.71 -9.64 11.35
CA ARG A 84 -7.56 -10.49 12.21
C ARG A 84 -8.43 -9.71 13.18
N ILE A 85 -7.96 -8.57 13.67
CA ILE A 85 -8.66 -7.75 14.66
C ILE A 85 -9.77 -6.93 14.00
N VAL A 86 -9.52 -6.38 12.81
CA VAL A 86 -10.48 -5.50 12.13
C VAL A 86 -11.83 -6.16 11.82
N PRO A 87 -11.91 -7.38 11.28
CA PRO A 87 -13.19 -8.08 11.12
C PRO A 87 -13.93 -8.28 12.44
N HIS A 88 -13.21 -8.52 13.55
CA HIS A 88 -13.82 -8.67 14.87
C HIS A 88 -14.38 -7.34 15.41
N LEU A 89 -13.71 -6.23 15.16
CA LEU A 89 -14.18 -4.90 15.51
C LEU A 89 -15.47 -4.52 14.75
N HIS A 90 -15.57 -4.89 13.47
CA HIS A 90 -16.78 -4.70 12.67
C HIS A 90 -17.97 -5.50 13.24
N ARG A 91 -17.74 -6.73 13.70
CA ARG A 91 -18.77 -7.54 14.41
C ARG A 91 -19.21 -6.90 15.71
N LEU A 92 -18.26 -6.43 16.52
CA LEU A 92 -18.53 -5.76 17.80
C LEU A 92 -19.23 -4.40 17.63
N ALA A 93 -18.92 -3.67 16.56
CA ALA A 93 -19.54 -2.38 16.24
C ALA A 93 -20.97 -2.49 15.68
N GLY A 94 -21.55 -3.69 15.58
CA GLY A 94 -22.93 -3.91 15.11
C GLY A 94 -23.10 -3.84 13.59
N ALA A 95 -22.03 -3.75 12.83
CA ALA A 95 -22.11 -3.73 11.35
C ALA A 95 -22.74 -5.02 10.78
N GLU A 96 -22.70 -6.15 11.51
CA GLU A 96 -23.43 -7.37 11.15
C GLU A 96 -24.95 -7.27 11.37
N GLN A 97 -25.42 -6.41 12.25
CA GLN A 97 -26.87 -6.22 12.44
C GLN A 97 -27.53 -5.51 11.24
N GLU A 98 -26.77 -4.68 10.51
CA GLU A 98 -27.23 -4.11 9.25
C GLU A 98 -27.18 -5.11 8.08
N ALA A 99 -26.34 -6.16 8.16
CA ALA A 99 -26.23 -7.22 7.15
C ALA A 99 -27.47 -8.13 7.09
N HIS A 100 -28.23 -8.26 8.17
CA HIS A 100 -29.48 -9.05 8.19
C HIS A 100 -30.63 -8.44 7.38
N THR A 101 -30.49 -7.24 6.85
CA THR A 101 -31.48 -6.59 5.98
C THR A 101 -31.15 -6.62 4.49
N GLY A 102 -30.39 -7.60 4.01
CA GLY A 102 -30.33 -7.93 2.58
C GLY A 102 -29.17 -7.32 1.78
N ASN A 103 -28.09 -6.87 2.41
CA ASN A 103 -27.00 -6.22 1.69
C ASN A 103 -25.60 -6.85 1.92
N ASP A 104 -25.48 -8.19 1.69
CA ASP A 104 -24.19 -8.92 1.76
C ASP A 104 -23.10 -8.29 0.89
N LYS A 105 -23.47 -7.63 -0.22
CA LYS A 105 -22.54 -6.92 -1.11
C LYS A 105 -21.92 -5.71 -0.45
N LEU A 106 -22.70 -4.93 0.31
CA LEU A 106 -22.19 -3.73 0.97
C LEU A 106 -21.17 -4.09 2.06
N SER A 107 -21.43 -5.12 2.86
CA SER A 107 -20.52 -5.59 3.90
C SER A 107 -19.19 -6.05 3.31
N LYS A 108 -19.20 -6.79 2.20
CA LYS A 108 -17.98 -7.24 1.51
C LYS A 108 -17.15 -6.07 0.97
N VAL A 109 -17.80 -5.07 0.39
CA VAL A 109 -17.12 -3.87 -0.14
C VAL A 109 -16.54 -3.01 0.98
N LEU A 110 -17.23 -2.86 2.09
CA LEU A 110 -16.68 -2.14 3.24
C LEU A 110 -15.47 -2.86 3.84
N LEU A 111 -15.48 -4.20 3.91
CA LEU A 111 -14.33 -4.99 4.31
C LEU A 111 -13.15 -4.78 3.35
N PHE A 112 -13.38 -4.84 2.05
CA PHE A 112 -12.38 -4.59 1.02
C PHE A 112 -11.74 -3.20 1.14
N VAL A 113 -12.56 -2.15 1.29
CA VAL A 113 -12.06 -0.78 1.50
C VAL A 113 -11.29 -0.64 2.81
N THR A 114 -11.72 -1.33 3.85
CA THR A 114 -11.00 -1.32 5.14
C THR A 114 -9.65 -2.02 5.01
N ALA A 115 -9.58 -3.12 4.27
CA ALA A 115 -8.32 -3.79 3.95
C ALA A 115 -7.37 -2.81 3.26
N ILE A 116 -7.78 -2.15 2.19
CA ILE A 116 -6.98 -1.13 1.49
C ILE A 116 -6.53 -0.01 2.45
N ALA A 117 -7.41 0.48 3.31
CA ALA A 117 -7.04 1.51 4.30
C ALA A 117 -5.96 1.03 5.29
N ILE A 118 -5.98 -0.25 5.66
CA ILE A 118 -4.96 -0.88 6.51
C ILE A 118 -3.62 -0.96 5.78
N HIS A 119 -3.62 -1.23 4.47
CA HIS A 119 -2.39 -1.31 3.67
C HIS A 119 -1.77 0.07 3.43
N ASN A 120 -2.56 1.09 3.23
CA ASN A 120 -2.10 2.45 2.98
C ASN A 120 -1.28 3.03 4.15
N LEU A 121 -1.54 2.60 5.40
CA LEU A 121 -0.75 3.05 6.54
C LEU A 121 0.71 2.57 6.50
N PRO A 122 1.01 1.26 6.31
CA PRO A 122 2.36 0.77 6.09
C PRO A 122 3.08 1.40 4.90
N GLU A 123 2.38 1.66 3.80
CA GLU A 123 2.94 2.32 2.61
C GLU A 123 3.38 3.76 2.92
N GLY A 124 2.51 4.51 3.59
CA GLY A 124 2.89 5.82 4.10
C GLY A 124 4.09 5.75 5.04
N ILE A 125 4.10 4.81 6.00
CA ILE A 125 5.25 4.62 6.91
C ILE A 125 6.52 4.32 6.10
N ALA A 126 6.48 3.48 5.08
CA ALA A 126 7.61 3.16 4.21
C ALA A 126 8.18 4.43 3.54
N ALA A 127 7.31 5.26 2.96
CA ALA A 127 7.69 6.54 2.36
C ALA A 127 8.32 7.50 3.40
N GLY A 128 7.83 7.50 4.64
CA GLY A 128 8.37 8.34 5.71
C GLY A 128 9.71 7.86 6.25
N VAL A 129 9.85 6.56 6.48
CA VAL A 129 11.07 5.92 7.02
C VAL A 129 12.23 6.06 6.06
N SER A 130 12.00 6.02 4.74
CA SER A 130 13.05 6.15 3.73
C SER A 130 13.83 7.48 3.83
N PHE A 131 13.21 8.55 4.32
CA PHE A 131 13.91 9.82 4.62
C PHE A 131 14.91 9.71 5.78
N GLY A 132 14.86 8.66 6.58
CA GLY A 132 15.80 8.41 7.67
C GLY A 132 17.21 8.05 7.19
N SER A 133 17.36 7.59 5.95
CA SER A 133 18.65 7.29 5.33
C SER A 133 19.52 8.54 5.12
N GLY A 134 18.89 9.73 5.07
CA GLY A 134 19.56 10.97 4.70
C GLY A 134 19.76 11.14 3.18
N ASN A 135 19.47 10.11 2.37
CA ASN A 135 19.49 10.15 0.92
C ASN A 135 18.10 10.54 0.38
N ASN A 136 17.92 11.82 0.08
CA ASN A 136 16.65 12.32 -0.42
C ASN A 136 16.29 11.77 -1.82
N ALA A 137 17.26 11.43 -2.66
CA ALA A 137 16.97 10.86 -3.98
C ALA A 137 16.37 9.47 -3.86
N GLU A 138 16.96 8.62 -3.04
CA GLU A 138 16.46 7.28 -2.71
C GLU A 138 15.06 7.35 -2.06
N ALA A 139 14.87 8.26 -1.09
CA ALA A 139 13.57 8.46 -0.46
C ALA A 139 12.49 8.88 -1.44
N LEU A 140 12.79 9.79 -2.37
CA LEU A 140 11.85 10.22 -3.41
C LEU A 140 11.57 9.13 -4.44
N LEU A 141 12.54 8.28 -4.74
CA LEU A 141 12.36 7.14 -5.64
C LEU A 141 11.39 6.11 -5.03
N ILE A 142 11.57 5.76 -3.76
CA ILE A 142 10.67 4.86 -3.02
C ILE A 142 9.26 5.45 -2.97
N ALA A 143 9.15 6.71 -2.57
CA ALA A 143 7.86 7.40 -2.51
C ALA A 143 7.20 7.54 -3.89
N GLY A 144 7.98 7.72 -4.95
CA GLY A 144 7.52 7.74 -6.33
C GLY A 144 6.97 6.37 -6.78
N GLY A 145 7.62 5.28 -6.41
CA GLY A 145 7.13 3.92 -6.61
C GLY A 145 5.81 3.67 -5.89
N ILE A 146 5.72 4.08 -4.62
CA ILE A 146 4.48 4.00 -3.83
C ILE A 146 3.37 4.86 -4.48
N ALA A 147 3.66 6.08 -4.87
CA ALA A 147 2.67 6.94 -5.55
C ALA A 147 2.21 6.33 -6.89
N LEU A 148 3.10 5.69 -7.63
CA LEU A 148 2.77 5.03 -8.90
C LEU A 148 1.79 3.88 -8.72
N GLN A 149 1.95 3.05 -7.68
CA GLN A 149 1.03 1.94 -7.37
C GLN A 149 -0.30 2.41 -6.79
N ASN A 150 -0.30 3.51 -6.03
CA ASN A 150 -1.51 4.06 -5.40
C ASN A 150 -2.54 4.57 -6.42
N ILE A 151 -2.11 4.99 -7.61
CA ILE A 151 -3.04 5.36 -8.70
C ILE A 151 -3.92 4.16 -9.10
N PRO A 152 -3.38 2.99 -9.49
CA PRO A 152 -4.13 1.74 -9.65
C PRO A 152 -5.07 1.40 -8.50
N GLU A 153 -4.57 1.43 -7.28
CA GLU A 153 -5.33 1.05 -6.10
C GLU A 153 -6.53 1.98 -5.85
N GLY A 154 -6.32 3.28 -5.91
CA GLY A 154 -7.40 4.26 -5.82
C GLY A 154 -8.46 4.10 -6.93
N MET A 155 -8.04 3.68 -8.13
CA MET A 155 -8.94 3.44 -9.24
C MET A 155 -9.83 2.20 -9.03
N VAL A 156 -9.26 1.11 -8.53
CA VAL A 156 -9.95 -0.19 -8.35
C VAL A 156 -11.06 -0.11 -7.28
N ILE A 157 -10.92 0.74 -6.28
CA ILE A 157 -11.93 0.92 -5.21
C ILE A 157 -13.29 1.40 -5.76
N ILE A 158 -13.30 2.22 -6.79
CA ILE A 158 -14.49 2.98 -7.23
C ILE A 158 -15.58 2.07 -7.79
N GLY A 159 -15.22 1.12 -8.64
CA GLY A 159 -16.17 0.23 -9.31
C GLY A 159 -17.01 -0.59 -8.32
N PRO A 160 -16.40 -1.39 -7.43
CA PRO A 160 -17.11 -2.18 -6.43
C PRO A 160 -18.01 -1.35 -5.49
N MET A 161 -17.56 -0.17 -5.08
CA MET A 161 -18.33 0.70 -4.19
C MET A 161 -19.60 1.22 -4.87
N LEU A 162 -19.50 1.73 -6.10
CA LEU A 162 -20.65 2.19 -6.86
C LEU A 162 -21.61 1.04 -7.19
N ALA A 163 -21.10 -0.15 -7.55
CA ALA A 163 -21.89 -1.34 -7.82
C ALA A 163 -22.65 -1.85 -6.59
N SER A 164 -22.17 -1.54 -5.39
CA SER A 164 -22.83 -1.85 -4.11
C SER A 164 -23.84 -0.80 -3.66
N GLY A 165 -24.08 0.23 -4.50
CA GLY A 165 -25.07 1.27 -4.22
C GLY A 165 -24.57 2.41 -3.33
N ILE A 166 -23.27 2.47 -3.03
CA ILE A 166 -22.67 3.59 -2.30
C ILE A 166 -22.70 4.82 -3.22
N SER A 167 -23.16 5.96 -2.67
CA SER A 167 -23.25 7.19 -3.47
C SER A 167 -21.86 7.69 -3.91
N PRO A 168 -21.72 8.30 -5.09
CA PRO A 168 -20.44 8.81 -5.60
C PRO A 168 -19.71 9.72 -4.62
N ARG A 169 -20.46 10.58 -3.90
CA ARG A 169 -19.87 11.46 -2.88
C ARG A 169 -19.24 10.67 -1.73
N ARG A 170 -19.93 9.64 -1.22
CA ARG A 170 -19.39 8.79 -0.14
C ARG A 170 -18.21 7.98 -0.62
N THR A 171 -18.27 7.42 -1.82
CA THR A 171 -17.17 6.70 -2.46
C THR A 171 -15.92 7.59 -2.55
N PHE A 172 -16.06 8.82 -3.02
CA PHE A 172 -14.94 9.77 -3.09
C PHE A 172 -14.37 10.12 -1.71
N LEU A 173 -15.23 10.37 -0.71
CA LEU A 173 -14.78 10.69 0.65
C LEU A 173 -14.05 9.52 1.32
N ILE A 174 -14.43 8.29 1.03
CA ILE A 174 -13.74 7.10 1.53
C ILE A 174 -12.37 6.99 0.85
N ALA A 175 -12.28 7.12 -0.48
CA ALA A 175 -11.00 7.11 -1.18
C ALA A 175 -10.07 8.26 -0.74
N LEU A 176 -10.62 9.44 -0.46
CA LEU A 176 -9.86 10.54 0.15
C LEU A 176 -9.34 10.15 1.54
N GLY A 177 -10.17 9.48 2.33
CA GLY A 177 -9.80 8.99 3.67
C GLY A 177 -8.64 8.00 3.62
N THR A 178 -8.63 7.05 2.66
CA THR A 178 -7.52 6.10 2.49
C THR A 178 -6.23 6.82 2.12
N GLY A 179 -6.25 7.78 1.20
CA GLY A 179 -5.08 8.61 0.88
C GLY A 179 -4.58 9.47 2.07
N LEU A 180 -5.48 9.96 2.93
CA LEU A 180 -5.08 10.70 4.14
C LEU A 180 -4.37 9.79 5.16
N ILE A 181 -4.69 8.50 5.21
CA ILE A 181 -3.98 7.52 6.06
C ILE A 181 -2.51 7.41 5.64
N GLU A 182 -2.22 7.45 4.33
CA GLU A 182 -0.85 7.45 3.81
C GLU A 182 -0.08 8.73 4.23
N VAL A 183 -0.74 9.88 4.19
CA VAL A 183 -0.14 11.14 4.69
C VAL A 183 0.24 11.00 6.17
N VAL A 184 -0.67 10.47 6.98
CA VAL A 184 -0.41 10.22 8.41
C VAL A 184 0.72 9.20 8.58
N GLY A 185 0.71 8.10 7.83
CA GLY A 185 1.77 7.09 7.82
C GLY A 185 3.14 7.68 7.50
N THR A 186 3.24 8.51 6.45
CA THR A 186 4.48 9.17 6.04
C THR A 186 5.05 10.06 7.17
N LEU A 187 4.21 10.83 7.82
CA LEU A 187 4.64 11.65 8.94
C LEU A 187 5.07 10.80 10.13
N LEU A 188 4.33 9.76 10.48
CA LEU A 188 4.68 8.85 11.57
C LEU A 188 6.03 8.16 11.31
N GLY A 189 6.25 7.62 10.10
CA GLY A 189 7.50 6.99 9.71
C GLY A 189 8.68 7.95 9.78
N TYR A 190 8.54 9.14 9.24
CA TYR A 190 9.57 10.19 9.30
C TYR A 190 9.94 10.59 10.72
N PHE A 191 8.96 10.89 11.57
CA PHE A 191 9.23 11.27 12.95
C PHE A 191 9.83 10.12 13.75
N ALA A 192 9.38 8.89 13.55
CA ALA A 192 9.93 7.73 14.25
C ALA A 192 11.45 7.60 14.03
N VAL A 193 11.91 7.64 12.79
CA VAL A 193 13.35 7.52 12.47
C VAL A 193 14.15 8.78 12.77
N THR A 194 13.51 9.95 12.77
CA THR A 194 14.16 11.21 13.14
C THR A 194 14.42 11.28 14.64
N ILE A 195 13.49 10.79 15.47
CA ILE A 195 13.61 10.77 16.93
C ILE A 195 14.59 9.68 17.38
N ALA A 196 14.61 8.54 16.71
CA ALA A 196 15.41 7.37 17.08
C ALA A 196 16.06 6.74 15.83
N SER A 197 17.11 7.39 15.32
CA SER A 197 17.81 6.92 14.10
C SER A 197 18.35 5.48 14.21
N ALA A 198 18.62 5.01 15.42
CA ALA A 198 19.06 3.63 15.65
C ALA A 198 18.01 2.58 15.26
N ILE A 199 16.74 2.95 15.14
CA ILE A 199 15.68 2.01 14.68
C ILE A 199 15.55 1.95 13.17
N LEU A 200 16.27 2.79 12.41
CA LEU A 200 16.12 2.87 10.95
C LEU A 200 16.21 1.51 10.26
N PRO A 201 17.23 0.65 10.50
CA PRO A 201 17.30 -0.65 9.81
C PRO A 201 16.07 -1.52 10.11
N PHE A 202 15.65 -1.58 11.36
CA PHE A 202 14.47 -2.33 11.74
C PHE A 202 13.19 -1.74 11.13
N ALA A 203 13.04 -0.41 11.11
CA ALA A 203 11.87 0.27 10.57
C ALA A 203 11.73 0.07 9.05
N LEU A 204 12.85 0.12 8.31
CA LEU A 204 12.89 -0.22 6.88
C LEU A 204 12.46 -1.65 6.63
N ALA A 205 13.05 -2.62 7.36
CA ALA A 205 12.69 -4.03 7.23
C ALA A 205 11.24 -4.30 7.64
N PHE A 206 10.75 -3.64 8.68
CA PHE A 206 9.37 -3.74 9.14
C PHE A 206 8.39 -3.28 8.05
N ALA A 207 8.63 -2.10 7.46
CA ALA A 207 7.82 -1.58 6.36
C ALA A 207 7.89 -2.51 5.13
N GLY A 208 9.09 -2.98 4.74
CA GLY A 208 9.25 -3.96 3.67
C GLY A 208 8.50 -5.27 3.94
N GLY A 209 8.50 -5.74 5.19
CA GLY A 209 7.78 -6.94 5.60
C GLY A 209 6.26 -6.80 5.54
N THR A 210 5.70 -5.65 5.93
CA THR A 210 4.27 -5.37 5.77
C THR A 210 3.88 -5.36 4.29
N MET A 211 4.68 -4.70 3.44
CA MET A 211 4.42 -4.66 2.00
C MET A 211 4.49 -6.07 1.36
N LEU A 212 5.47 -6.90 1.72
CA LEU A 212 5.55 -8.29 1.23
C LEU A 212 4.32 -9.11 1.65
N TYR A 213 3.80 -8.89 2.87
CA TYR A 213 2.59 -9.56 3.34
C TYR A 213 1.39 -9.19 2.47
N VAL A 214 1.14 -7.89 2.24
CA VAL A 214 0.05 -7.39 1.38
C VAL A 214 0.13 -7.97 -0.03
N ILE A 215 1.31 -7.91 -0.65
CA ILE A 215 1.51 -8.42 -2.02
C ILE A 215 1.15 -9.90 -2.10
N SER A 216 1.61 -10.70 -1.12
CA SER A 216 1.47 -12.15 -1.15
C SER A 216 0.08 -12.63 -0.76
N ASP A 217 -0.55 -11.99 0.22
CA ASP A 217 -1.81 -12.44 0.82
C ASP A 217 -3.03 -11.87 0.09
N GLU A 218 -2.90 -10.70 -0.53
CA GLU A 218 -4.02 -9.98 -1.11
C GLU A 218 -3.83 -9.65 -2.59
N MET A 219 -2.78 -8.88 -2.97
CA MET A 219 -2.69 -8.35 -4.32
C MET A 219 -2.52 -9.46 -5.37
N ILE A 220 -1.58 -10.38 -5.18
CA ILE A 220 -1.35 -11.48 -6.13
C ILE A 220 -2.58 -12.39 -6.24
N PRO A 221 -3.19 -12.89 -5.14
CA PRO A 221 -4.40 -13.70 -5.23
C PRO A 221 -5.56 -12.99 -5.93
N GLU A 222 -5.80 -11.71 -5.63
CA GLU A 222 -6.89 -10.93 -6.23
C GLU A 222 -6.76 -10.81 -7.76
N THR A 223 -5.52 -10.71 -8.28
CA THR A 223 -5.28 -10.55 -9.72
C THR A 223 -5.36 -11.83 -10.54
N HIS A 224 -5.43 -13.01 -9.91
CA HIS A 224 -5.34 -14.30 -10.60
C HIS A 224 -6.69 -14.98 -10.84
N HIS A 225 -7.83 -14.33 -10.62
CA HIS A 225 -9.16 -14.94 -10.75
C HIS A 225 -9.63 -15.21 -12.19
N GLY A 226 -8.98 -14.68 -13.24
CA GLY A 226 -9.48 -14.88 -14.60
C GLY A 226 -8.50 -14.70 -15.75
N ASN A 227 -7.28 -14.26 -15.50
CA ASN A 227 -6.26 -14.04 -16.54
C ASN A 227 -4.84 -14.23 -15.98
N GLU A 228 -4.57 -15.43 -15.48
CA GLU A 228 -3.34 -15.78 -14.75
C GLU A 228 -2.06 -15.36 -15.47
N SER A 229 -1.92 -15.68 -16.78
CA SER A 229 -0.72 -15.32 -17.55
C SER A 229 -0.58 -13.81 -17.73
N GLY A 230 -1.68 -13.10 -18.01
CA GLY A 230 -1.67 -11.64 -18.19
C GLY A 230 -1.28 -10.91 -16.91
N ALA A 231 -1.85 -11.30 -15.76
CA ALA A 231 -1.54 -10.76 -14.47
C ALA A 231 -0.06 -10.97 -14.12
N THR A 232 0.47 -12.17 -14.35
CA THR A 232 1.90 -12.47 -14.14
C THR A 232 2.81 -11.55 -14.96
N TYR A 233 2.53 -11.36 -16.26
CA TYR A 233 3.32 -10.46 -17.09
C TYR A 233 3.18 -8.99 -16.66
N ALA A 234 1.98 -8.54 -16.26
CA ALA A 234 1.76 -7.19 -15.76
C ALA A 234 2.58 -6.93 -14.47
N LEU A 235 2.62 -7.90 -13.56
CA LEU A 235 3.45 -7.85 -12.35
C LEU A 235 4.94 -7.75 -12.72
N LEU A 236 5.43 -8.58 -13.63
CA LEU A 236 6.82 -8.52 -14.08
C LEU A 236 7.15 -7.17 -14.73
N VAL A 237 6.23 -6.58 -15.50
CA VAL A 237 6.42 -5.24 -16.07
C VAL A 237 6.52 -4.19 -14.97
N GLY A 238 5.62 -4.22 -13.98
CA GLY A 238 5.68 -3.30 -12.83
C GLY A 238 6.99 -3.42 -12.05
N PHE A 239 7.41 -4.66 -11.76
CA PHE A 239 8.71 -4.92 -11.13
C PHE A 239 9.87 -4.34 -11.94
N CYS A 240 9.90 -4.59 -13.25
CA CYS A 240 10.97 -4.07 -14.12
C CYS A 240 10.97 -2.54 -14.21
N VAL A 241 9.80 -1.89 -14.24
CA VAL A 241 9.71 -0.42 -14.24
C VAL A 241 10.34 0.14 -12.98
N MET A 242 10.04 -0.40 -11.81
CA MET A 242 10.61 0.07 -10.55
C MET A 242 12.11 -0.25 -10.47
N LEU A 243 12.54 -1.44 -10.89
CA LEU A 243 13.95 -1.84 -10.95
C LEU A 243 14.77 -0.90 -11.87
N ILE A 244 14.25 -0.56 -13.06
CA ILE A 244 14.90 0.37 -13.97
C ILE A 244 14.99 1.76 -13.34
N SER A 245 13.91 2.20 -12.67
CA SER A 245 13.90 3.49 -11.97
C SER A 245 14.94 3.54 -10.85
N ASP A 246 15.06 2.45 -10.08
CA ASP A 246 16.04 2.31 -9.01
C ASP A 246 17.49 2.40 -9.54
N VAL A 247 17.80 1.68 -10.62
CA VAL A 247 19.15 1.69 -11.23
C VAL A 247 19.50 3.03 -11.89
N LEU A 248 18.51 3.76 -12.45
CA LEU A 248 18.77 5.00 -13.18
C LEU A 248 18.73 6.24 -12.29
N LEU A 249 17.99 6.22 -11.20
CA LEU A 249 17.71 7.39 -10.37
C LEU A 249 18.20 7.25 -8.92
N GLY A 250 18.44 6.03 -8.45
CA GLY A 250 18.96 5.71 -7.10
C GLY A 250 20.48 5.61 -7.15
#